data_f2ee84d565cdb51e6eabf1eed8a3c9d8
#
_entry.id   f2ee84d565cdb51e6eabf1eed8a3c9d8
#
_cell.length_a   1.000
_cell.length_b   1.000
_cell.length_c   1.000
_cell.angle_alpha   90.00
_cell.angle_beta   90.00
_cell.angle_gamma   90.00
#
_symmetry.space_group_name_H-M   'P 1'
#
loop_
_entity.id
_entity.type
_entity.pdbx_description
1 polymer ?
#
loop_
_entity_poly.entity_id
_entity_poly.type
_entity_poly.pdbx_seq_one_letter_code
_entity_poly.pdbx_strand_id
1 'polypeptide(L)'
;MLVGFLLVVFNYAALAYITATHFELLVAPIMKDINTLIRNNRRWSRLLKEEDPGFFERLSLAQKPRFLWIGCSDSRVPAERLTGLEPGELFVHRNVANLVVHTDLNCLSVVQYAVEVLEVEHIIICGHYGCGGVQAALENPELGLIDNWLLHIRDLWYKHSALLGELPPEKRVDKLCEINVIEQVYNLGHSTIMQSAWKRGQNVNIHGWVYGIQDGYLRDLEVTATNREILEQRYRHGIANLLNDPDLNP
;
A
#
# COMPACT_ATOMS: atom_id res chain seq x y z
N MET A 1 33.22 46.57 21.19
CA MET A 1 33.00 45.22 21.76
C MET A 1 31.54 44.96 22.17
N LEU A 2 30.56 45.80 21.80
CA LEU A 2 29.14 45.67 22.15
C LEU A 2 28.23 45.22 20.97
N VAL A 3 28.69 45.27 19.72
CA VAL A 3 27.89 44.94 18.54
C VAL A 3 27.88 43.44 18.24
N GLY A 4 28.91 42.71 18.68
CA GLY A 4 29.00 41.26 18.47
C GLY A 4 28.06 40.41 19.39
N PHE A 5 27.62 40.94 20.52
CA PHE A 5 26.79 40.22 21.50
C PHE A 5 25.28 40.25 21.14
N LEU A 6 24.86 41.26 20.40
CA LEU A 6 23.46 41.42 20.01
C LEU A 6 23.06 40.48 18.86
N LEU A 7 23.99 40.17 17.96
CA LEU A 7 23.71 39.28 16.80
C LEU A 7 23.62 37.77 17.18
N VAL A 8 24.31 37.36 18.25
CA VAL A 8 24.27 35.97 18.74
C VAL A 8 22.97 35.69 19.52
N VAL A 9 22.46 36.68 20.26
CA VAL A 9 21.22 36.52 21.03
C VAL A 9 19.98 36.41 20.11
N PHE A 10 19.97 37.14 18.98
CA PHE A 10 18.85 37.05 18.01
C PHE A 10 18.81 35.71 17.28
N ASN A 11 19.95 35.06 17.05
CA ASN A 11 20.00 33.75 16.38
C ASN A 11 19.54 32.60 17.29
N TYR A 12 19.81 32.69 18.59
CA TYR A 12 19.35 31.66 19.55
C TYR A 12 17.85 31.74 19.82
N ALA A 13 17.26 32.93 19.85
CA ALA A 13 15.81 33.10 20.00
C ALA A 13 15.03 32.60 18.78
N ALA A 14 15.54 32.83 17.57
CA ALA A 14 14.95 32.32 16.32
C ALA A 14 15.07 30.80 16.21
N LEU A 15 16.23 30.21 16.56
CA LEU A 15 16.39 28.75 16.62
C LEU A 15 15.53 28.09 17.70
N ALA A 16 15.40 28.71 18.88
CA ALA A 16 14.52 28.20 19.95
C ALA A 16 13.04 28.27 19.56
N TYR A 17 12.63 29.28 18.78
CA TYR A 17 11.27 29.41 18.29
C TYR A 17 10.95 28.37 17.20
N ILE A 18 11.89 28.09 16.29
CA ILE A 18 11.76 27.05 15.25
C ILE A 18 11.77 25.66 15.89
N THR A 19 12.58 25.41 16.92
CA THR A 19 12.58 24.12 17.62
C THR A 19 11.35 23.91 18.48
N ALA A 20 10.79 24.95 19.11
CA ALA A 20 9.56 24.87 19.89
C ALA A 20 8.34 24.60 19.02
N THR A 21 8.21 25.27 17.87
CA THR A 21 7.12 25.04 16.91
C THR A 21 7.21 23.67 16.23
N HIS A 22 8.40 23.13 15.98
CA HIS A 22 8.60 21.78 15.49
C HIS A 22 8.42 20.72 16.61
N PHE A 23 8.75 21.06 17.86
CA PHE A 23 8.60 20.15 18.99
C PHE A 23 7.14 19.99 19.41
N GLU A 24 6.32 21.04 19.35
CA GLU A 24 4.86 20.97 19.55
C GLU A 24 4.15 20.16 18.45
N LEU A 25 4.72 20.04 17.28
CA LEU A 25 4.24 19.15 16.20
C LEU A 25 4.61 17.67 16.45
N LEU A 26 5.59 17.38 17.31
CA LEU A 26 6.09 16.02 17.58
C LEU A 26 5.58 15.42 18.89
N VAL A 27 5.04 16.20 19.83
CA VAL A 27 4.71 15.71 21.18
C VAL A 27 3.35 16.21 21.63
N ALA A 28 2.28 15.73 20.99
CA ALA A 28 1.01 15.56 21.66
C ALA A 28 0.32 14.32 21.10
N PRO A 29 0.07 13.25 21.86
CA PRO A 29 -1.05 12.38 21.60
C PRO A 29 -2.29 13.21 21.96
N ILE A 30 -2.66 14.15 21.11
CA ILE A 30 -3.96 14.78 21.15
C ILE A 30 -4.91 13.62 20.92
N MET A 31 -5.66 13.21 21.95
CA MET A 31 -6.90 12.47 21.74
C MET A 31 -7.68 13.28 20.71
N LYS A 32 -7.62 12.84 19.45
CA LYS A 32 -8.26 13.53 18.35
C LYS A 32 -9.75 13.26 18.50
N ASP A 33 -10.45 14.11 19.27
CA ASP A 33 -11.90 14.16 19.23
C ASP A 33 -12.36 14.22 17.78
N ILE A 34 -13.46 13.53 17.47
CA ILE A 34 -14.02 13.47 16.12
C ILE A 34 -14.19 14.85 15.48
N ASN A 35 -14.56 15.85 16.28
CA ASN A 35 -14.68 17.24 15.82
C ASN A 35 -13.33 17.84 15.38
N THR A 36 -12.22 17.34 15.92
CA THR A 36 -10.88 17.76 15.51
C THR A 36 -10.59 17.38 14.06
N LEU A 37 -11.11 16.24 13.57
CA LEU A 37 -10.95 15.83 12.20
C LEU A 37 -11.60 16.82 11.23
N ILE A 38 -12.79 17.30 11.55
CA ILE A 38 -13.49 18.31 10.74
C ILE A 38 -12.74 19.64 10.75
N ARG A 39 -12.22 20.08 11.91
CA ARG A 39 -11.39 21.29 12.00
C ARG A 39 -10.13 21.18 11.16
N ASN A 40 -9.45 20.01 11.21
CA ASN A 40 -8.25 19.74 10.42
C ASN A 40 -8.57 19.77 8.91
N ASN A 41 -9.68 19.16 8.48
CA ASN A 41 -10.11 19.20 7.09
C ASN A 41 -10.36 20.64 6.62
N ARG A 42 -11.07 21.47 7.40
CA ARG A 42 -11.31 22.87 7.07
C ARG A 42 -10.01 23.67 6.94
N ARG A 43 -9.05 23.41 7.83
CA ARG A 43 -7.72 24.05 7.76
C ARG A 43 -6.97 23.61 6.51
N TRP A 44 -6.90 22.30 6.24
CA TRP A 44 -6.28 21.75 5.06
C TRP A 44 -6.87 22.33 3.77
N SER A 45 -8.20 22.32 3.64
CA SER A 45 -8.89 22.88 2.48
C SER A 45 -8.60 24.37 2.26
N ARG A 46 -8.52 25.15 3.35
CA ARG A 46 -8.18 26.57 3.25
C ARG A 46 -6.74 26.78 2.77
N LEU A 47 -5.79 26.06 3.35
CA LEU A 47 -4.37 26.16 2.96
C LEU A 47 -4.17 25.81 1.48
N LEU A 48 -4.80 24.73 1.00
CA LEU A 48 -4.74 24.36 -0.41
C LEU A 48 -5.35 25.44 -1.33
N LYS A 49 -6.45 26.07 -0.94
CA LYS A 49 -7.03 27.16 -1.72
C LYS A 49 -6.17 28.43 -1.73
N GLU A 50 -5.43 28.68 -0.67
CA GLU A 50 -4.46 29.78 -0.59
C GLU A 50 -3.25 29.52 -1.50
N GLU A 51 -2.77 28.26 -1.56
CA GLU A 51 -1.66 27.83 -2.39
C GLU A 51 -2.06 27.69 -3.87
N ASP A 52 -3.20 27.09 -4.14
CA ASP A 52 -3.75 26.84 -5.47
C ASP A 52 -5.28 27.10 -5.49
N PRO A 53 -5.72 28.31 -5.81
CA PRO A 53 -7.14 28.66 -5.80
C PRO A 53 -8.04 27.79 -6.69
N GLY A 54 -7.49 27.20 -7.77
CA GLY A 54 -8.20 26.35 -8.72
C GLY A 54 -8.20 24.87 -8.39
N PHE A 55 -7.52 24.44 -7.31
CA PHE A 55 -7.31 23.02 -7.00
C PHE A 55 -8.61 22.20 -6.94
N PHE A 56 -9.55 22.60 -6.09
CA PHE A 56 -10.81 21.86 -5.93
C PHE A 56 -11.73 21.97 -7.14
N GLU A 57 -11.66 23.06 -7.89
CA GLU A 57 -12.42 23.21 -9.13
C GLU A 57 -11.95 22.17 -10.16
N ARG A 58 -10.65 22.08 -10.41
CA ARG A 58 -10.09 21.06 -11.30
C ARG A 58 -10.41 19.65 -10.83
N LEU A 59 -10.27 19.37 -9.53
CA LEU A 59 -10.53 18.05 -8.95
C LEU A 59 -12.01 17.64 -9.09
N SER A 60 -12.95 18.59 -9.09
CA SER A 60 -14.39 18.33 -9.22
C SER A 60 -14.84 18.00 -10.64
N LEU A 61 -14.07 18.37 -11.66
CA LEU A 61 -14.46 18.20 -13.06
C LEU A 61 -14.44 16.74 -13.51
N ALA A 62 -13.42 15.97 -13.13
CA ALA A 62 -13.30 14.55 -13.46
C ALA A 62 -12.22 13.89 -12.60
N GLN A 63 -12.35 12.57 -12.40
CA GLN A 63 -11.22 11.74 -11.95
C GLN A 63 -10.63 11.01 -13.15
N LYS A 64 -9.30 11.04 -13.27
CA LYS A 64 -8.54 10.31 -14.31
C LYS A 64 -7.29 9.70 -13.68
N PRO A 65 -7.44 8.80 -12.70
CA PRO A 65 -6.30 8.15 -12.07
C PRO A 65 -5.62 7.24 -13.08
N ARG A 66 -4.29 7.26 -13.11
CA ARG A 66 -3.52 6.30 -13.91
C ARG A 66 -3.27 5.00 -13.15
N PHE A 67 -3.50 5.00 -11.84
CA PHE A 67 -3.16 3.91 -10.93
C PHE A 67 -4.38 3.43 -10.17
N LEU A 68 -4.50 2.09 -10.03
CA LEU A 68 -5.32 1.45 -9.00
C LEU A 68 -4.39 0.86 -7.94
N TRP A 69 -4.63 1.17 -6.68
CA TRP A 69 -3.96 0.54 -5.55
C TRP A 69 -4.89 -0.45 -4.86
N ILE A 70 -4.43 -1.69 -4.68
CA ILE A 70 -5.09 -2.71 -3.86
C ILE A 70 -4.15 -3.01 -2.68
N GLY A 71 -4.50 -2.53 -1.49
CA GLY A 71 -3.63 -2.61 -0.33
C GLY A 71 -4.30 -3.11 0.94
N CYS A 72 -3.47 -3.33 1.97
CA CYS A 72 -3.98 -3.69 3.29
C CYS A 72 -4.75 -2.53 3.93
N SER A 73 -5.79 -2.87 4.73
CA SER A 73 -6.53 -1.92 5.58
C SER A 73 -5.70 -1.37 6.75
N ASP A 74 -4.47 -1.84 6.94
CA ASP A 74 -3.58 -1.37 8.01
C ASP A 74 -3.40 0.16 7.93
N SER A 75 -3.69 0.84 9.05
CA SER A 75 -3.67 2.31 9.14
C SER A 75 -2.28 2.93 8.96
N ARG A 76 -1.23 2.12 9.04
CA ARG A 76 0.17 2.55 8.87
C ARG A 76 0.62 2.59 7.41
N VAL A 77 -0.25 2.18 6.46
CA VAL A 77 0.05 2.08 5.02
C VAL A 77 -0.82 3.06 4.22
N PRO A 78 -0.55 4.37 4.25
CA PRO A 78 -1.33 5.37 3.51
C PRO A 78 -0.84 5.47 2.07
N ALA A 79 -1.58 4.88 1.11
CA ALA A 79 -1.16 4.67 -0.28
C ALA A 79 -0.66 5.94 -0.99
N GLU A 80 -1.44 7.02 -0.98
CA GLU A 80 -1.09 8.28 -1.65
C GLU A 80 0.17 8.91 -1.04
N ARG A 81 0.31 8.80 0.29
CA ARG A 81 1.45 9.38 0.98
C ARG A 81 2.75 8.63 0.72
N LEU A 82 2.68 7.29 0.55
CA LEU A 82 3.84 6.44 0.24
C LEU A 82 4.36 6.67 -1.17
N THR A 83 3.45 6.97 -2.09
CA THR A 83 3.75 7.12 -3.52
C THR A 83 3.97 8.58 -3.92
N GLY A 84 3.70 9.54 -3.02
CA GLY A 84 3.80 10.96 -3.32
C GLY A 84 2.76 11.46 -4.34
N LEU A 85 1.64 10.73 -4.47
CA LEU A 85 0.56 11.10 -5.39
C LEU A 85 -0.42 12.06 -4.73
N GLU A 86 -0.96 12.96 -5.55
CA GLU A 86 -1.96 13.94 -5.12
C GLU A 86 -3.39 13.36 -5.21
N PRO A 87 -4.36 14.00 -4.53
CA PRO A 87 -5.77 13.62 -4.65
C PRO A 87 -6.24 13.56 -6.11
N GLY A 88 -6.86 12.44 -6.50
CA GLY A 88 -7.38 12.20 -7.85
C GLY A 88 -6.45 11.39 -8.76
N GLU A 89 -5.19 11.18 -8.38
CA GLU A 89 -4.23 10.42 -9.18
C GLU A 89 -4.24 8.91 -8.91
N LEU A 90 -4.76 8.49 -7.74
CA LEU A 90 -4.79 7.11 -7.31
C LEU A 90 -6.23 6.67 -7.00
N PHE A 91 -6.70 5.60 -7.64
CA PHE A 91 -7.92 4.90 -7.27
C PHE A 91 -7.59 3.82 -6.26
N VAL A 92 -8.32 3.73 -5.12
CA VAL A 92 -7.87 2.91 -3.98
C VAL A 92 -8.93 1.89 -3.57
N HIS A 93 -8.51 0.64 -3.46
CA HIS A 93 -9.22 -0.43 -2.76
C HIS A 93 -8.40 -0.95 -1.59
N ARG A 94 -9.04 -1.23 -0.45
CA ARG A 94 -8.36 -1.75 0.73
C ARG A 94 -9.20 -2.82 1.42
N ASN A 95 -8.55 -3.92 1.79
CA ASN A 95 -9.11 -4.96 2.62
C ASN A 95 -8.05 -5.53 3.57
N VAL A 96 -8.43 -6.40 4.50
CA VAL A 96 -7.46 -7.05 5.40
C VAL A 96 -6.52 -7.92 4.58
N ALA A 97 -5.22 -7.64 4.64
CA ALA A 97 -4.14 -8.36 3.96
C ALA A 97 -4.16 -8.28 2.42
N ASN A 98 -4.67 -7.19 1.84
CA ASN A 98 -4.59 -6.90 0.38
C ASN A 98 -4.98 -8.06 -0.55
N LEU A 99 -6.00 -8.83 -0.17
CA LEU A 99 -6.44 -10.01 -0.90
C LEU A 99 -7.23 -9.64 -2.17
N VAL A 100 -7.03 -10.44 -3.22
CA VAL A 100 -7.85 -10.47 -4.44
C VAL A 100 -8.45 -11.86 -4.57
N VAL A 101 -9.63 -12.01 -3.97
CA VAL A 101 -10.36 -13.29 -3.97
C VAL A 101 -11.27 -13.34 -5.18
N HIS A 102 -11.29 -14.46 -5.90
CA HIS A 102 -12.03 -14.62 -7.15
C HIS A 102 -13.56 -14.44 -7.00
N THR A 103 -14.08 -14.56 -5.80
CA THR A 103 -15.50 -14.39 -5.47
C THR A 103 -15.80 -13.13 -4.65
N ASP A 104 -14.79 -12.31 -4.36
CA ASP A 104 -15.00 -11.02 -3.71
C ASP A 104 -15.46 -9.98 -4.73
N LEU A 105 -16.80 -9.92 -4.91
CA LEU A 105 -17.42 -8.96 -5.83
C LEU A 105 -17.13 -7.51 -5.47
N ASN A 106 -16.81 -7.19 -4.21
CA ASN A 106 -16.42 -5.84 -3.82
C ASN A 106 -15.08 -5.45 -4.45
N CYS A 107 -14.05 -6.28 -4.30
CA CYS A 107 -12.76 -6.04 -4.94
C CYS A 107 -12.89 -6.06 -6.47
N LEU A 108 -13.56 -7.07 -7.03
CA LEU A 108 -13.70 -7.22 -8.49
C LEU A 108 -14.49 -6.08 -9.13
N SER A 109 -15.50 -5.50 -8.47
CA SER A 109 -16.22 -4.34 -9.01
C SER A 109 -15.35 -3.08 -9.05
N VAL A 110 -14.49 -2.87 -8.05
CA VAL A 110 -13.49 -1.80 -8.06
C VAL A 110 -12.50 -1.99 -9.20
N VAL A 111 -11.98 -3.21 -9.39
CA VAL A 111 -11.09 -3.54 -10.50
C VAL A 111 -11.77 -3.31 -11.86
N GLN A 112 -13.01 -3.78 -12.03
CA GLN A 112 -13.76 -3.59 -13.28
C GLN A 112 -13.94 -2.10 -13.58
N TYR A 113 -14.38 -1.33 -12.60
CA TYR A 113 -14.55 0.12 -12.79
C TYR A 113 -13.24 0.81 -13.14
N ALA A 114 -12.15 0.47 -12.47
CA ALA A 114 -10.82 1.01 -12.75
C ALA A 114 -10.34 0.68 -14.17
N VAL A 115 -10.52 -0.57 -14.62
CA VAL A 115 -10.03 -1.05 -15.92
C VAL A 115 -10.93 -0.61 -17.07
N GLU A 116 -12.26 -0.68 -16.92
CA GLU A 116 -13.20 -0.48 -18.02
C GLU A 116 -13.76 0.94 -18.12
N VAL A 117 -13.83 1.67 -17.00
CA VAL A 117 -14.42 3.00 -16.96
C VAL A 117 -13.35 4.09 -16.79
N LEU A 118 -12.42 3.89 -15.84
CA LEU A 118 -11.35 4.85 -15.60
C LEU A 118 -10.13 4.62 -16.50
N GLU A 119 -10.04 3.45 -17.11
CA GLU A 119 -8.96 3.05 -18.04
C GLU A 119 -7.56 3.22 -17.43
N VAL A 120 -7.40 2.80 -16.14
CA VAL A 120 -6.11 2.86 -15.46
C VAL A 120 -5.03 2.08 -16.23
N GLU A 121 -3.81 2.59 -16.24
CA GLU A 121 -2.66 1.96 -16.90
C GLU A 121 -1.94 0.96 -15.98
N HIS A 122 -2.05 1.13 -14.67
CA HIS A 122 -1.31 0.35 -13.68
C HIS A 122 -2.21 -0.06 -12.51
N ILE A 123 -2.14 -1.33 -12.13
CA ILE A 123 -2.75 -1.86 -10.92
C ILE A 123 -1.62 -2.31 -10.00
N ILE A 124 -1.56 -1.77 -8.79
CA ILE A 124 -0.54 -2.06 -7.80
C ILE A 124 -1.16 -2.87 -6.68
N ILE A 125 -0.74 -4.11 -6.50
CA ILE A 125 -1.07 -4.91 -5.32
C ILE A 125 0.06 -4.71 -4.32
N CYS A 126 -0.25 -4.10 -3.18
CA CYS A 126 0.75 -3.78 -2.18
C CYS A 126 0.44 -4.42 -0.83
N GLY A 127 1.29 -5.38 -0.46
CA GLY A 127 1.38 -5.91 0.89
C GLY A 127 2.28 -5.05 1.78
N HIS A 128 2.47 -5.49 3.02
CA HIS A 128 3.44 -4.87 3.91
C HIS A 128 3.98 -5.89 4.91
N TYR A 129 5.22 -5.72 5.33
CA TYR A 129 5.81 -6.54 6.39
C TYR A 129 5.13 -6.27 7.74
N GLY A 130 5.11 -7.28 8.61
CA GLY A 130 4.43 -7.22 9.89
C GLY A 130 2.91 -7.05 9.77
N CYS A 131 2.29 -7.63 8.73
CA CYS A 131 0.85 -7.60 8.54
C CYS A 131 0.13 -8.45 9.59
N GLY A 132 -0.73 -7.81 10.41
CA GLY A 132 -1.48 -8.50 11.46
C GLY A 132 -2.43 -9.57 10.91
N GLY A 133 -3.00 -9.39 9.72
CA GLY A 133 -3.83 -10.41 9.07
C GLY A 133 -3.04 -11.64 8.64
N VAL A 134 -1.84 -11.45 8.09
CA VAL A 134 -0.94 -12.56 7.70
C VAL A 134 -0.45 -13.30 8.95
N GLN A 135 -0.06 -12.57 9.99
CA GLN A 135 0.35 -13.17 11.27
C GLN A 135 -0.79 -13.98 11.90
N ALA A 136 -2.00 -13.42 11.97
CA ALA A 136 -3.17 -14.11 12.53
C ALA A 136 -3.53 -15.38 11.73
N ALA A 137 -3.34 -15.37 10.41
CA ALA A 137 -3.54 -16.57 9.59
C ALA A 137 -2.60 -17.72 9.99
N LEU A 138 -1.36 -17.42 10.40
CA LEU A 138 -0.38 -18.42 10.87
C LEU A 138 -0.65 -18.88 12.30
N GLU A 139 -0.95 -17.94 13.22
CA GLU A 139 -1.10 -18.23 14.66
C GLU A 139 -2.46 -18.82 15.01
N ASN A 140 -3.47 -18.65 14.18
CA ASN A 140 -4.84 -19.15 14.37
C ASN A 140 -5.50 -18.78 15.73
N PRO A 141 -5.59 -17.51 16.10
CA PRO A 141 -6.03 -17.07 17.43
C PRO A 141 -7.54 -17.11 17.67
N GLU A 142 -8.36 -17.71 16.80
CA GLU A 142 -9.84 -17.75 16.90
C GLU A 142 -10.49 -16.37 17.01
N LEU A 143 -10.34 -15.55 15.98
CA LEU A 143 -10.84 -14.17 15.93
C LEU A 143 -12.32 -14.06 15.49
N GLY A 144 -12.95 -15.17 15.15
CA GLY A 144 -14.37 -15.23 14.74
C GLY A 144 -14.54 -15.03 13.22
N LEU A 145 -15.45 -14.14 12.79
CA LEU A 145 -15.81 -14.02 11.37
C LEU A 145 -14.61 -13.82 10.45
N ILE A 146 -13.61 -13.05 10.87
CA ILE A 146 -12.43 -12.76 10.06
C ILE A 146 -11.61 -14.01 9.73
N ASP A 147 -11.69 -15.06 10.54
CA ASP A 147 -10.96 -16.30 10.29
C ASP A 147 -11.33 -16.92 8.94
N ASN A 148 -12.60 -16.78 8.50
CA ASN A 148 -13.03 -17.23 7.17
C ASN A 148 -12.29 -16.48 6.04
N TRP A 149 -12.03 -15.20 6.22
CA TRP A 149 -11.25 -14.39 5.29
C TRP A 149 -9.78 -14.80 5.29
N LEU A 150 -9.22 -15.06 6.45
CA LEU A 150 -7.83 -15.46 6.64
C LEU A 150 -7.54 -16.88 6.15
N LEU A 151 -8.55 -17.73 5.90
CA LEU A 151 -8.36 -19.04 5.26
C LEU A 151 -7.64 -18.92 3.92
N HIS A 152 -7.89 -17.87 3.14
CA HIS A 152 -7.19 -17.64 1.87
C HIS A 152 -5.68 -17.52 2.06
N ILE A 153 -5.21 -16.93 3.18
CA ILE A 153 -3.78 -16.83 3.49
C ILE A 153 -3.25 -18.16 4.03
N ARG A 154 -4.06 -18.91 4.80
CA ARG A 154 -3.68 -20.27 5.25
C ARG A 154 -3.51 -21.21 4.09
N ASP A 155 -4.34 -21.12 3.06
CA ASP A 155 -4.19 -21.92 1.85
C ASP A 155 -2.84 -21.62 1.17
N LEU A 156 -2.38 -20.36 1.16
CA LEU A 156 -1.05 -20.00 0.67
C LEU A 156 0.06 -20.58 1.54
N TRP A 157 -0.10 -20.56 2.87
CA TRP A 157 0.83 -21.22 3.78
C TRP A 157 0.97 -22.71 3.45
N TYR A 158 -0.13 -23.44 3.28
CA TYR A 158 -0.09 -24.86 2.94
C TYR A 158 0.49 -25.09 1.55
N LYS A 159 0.13 -24.29 0.57
CA LYS A 159 0.65 -24.36 -0.81
C LYS A 159 2.17 -24.20 -0.87
N HIS A 160 2.73 -23.33 -0.04
CA HIS A 160 4.15 -23.01 0.00
C HIS A 160 4.87 -23.53 1.26
N SER A 161 4.30 -24.54 1.93
CA SER A 161 4.80 -25.06 3.20
C SER A 161 6.23 -25.60 3.15
N ALA A 162 6.65 -26.17 2.03
CA ALA A 162 8.02 -26.65 1.83
C ALA A 162 9.04 -25.50 1.93
N LEU A 163 8.74 -24.36 1.29
CA LEU A 163 9.58 -23.16 1.33
C LEU A 163 9.53 -22.49 2.71
N LEU A 164 8.33 -22.24 3.21
CA LEU A 164 8.14 -21.51 4.47
C LEU A 164 8.61 -22.32 5.69
N GLY A 165 8.57 -23.64 5.61
CA GLY A 165 9.01 -24.55 6.69
C GLY A 165 10.51 -24.51 6.92
N GLU A 166 11.31 -24.25 5.90
CA GLU A 166 12.77 -24.13 5.99
C GLU A 166 13.23 -22.82 6.62
N LEU A 167 12.36 -21.80 6.65
CA LEU A 167 12.67 -20.49 7.21
C LEU A 167 12.66 -20.48 8.74
N PRO A 168 13.51 -19.65 9.37
CA PRO A 168 13.38 -19.31 10.78
C PRO A 168 11.99 -18.73 11.07
N PRO A 169 11.37 -19.04 12.21
CA PRO A 169 9.99 -18.60 12.54
C PRO A 169 9.77 -17.08 12.39
N GLU A 170 10.75 -16.29 12.77
CA GLU A 170 10.71 -14.82 12.71
C GLU A 170 10.66 -14.27 11.29
N LYS A 171 11.12 -15.02 10.29
CA LYS A 171 11.10 -14.62 8.87
C LYS A 171 9.86 -15.10 8.12
N ARG A 172 9.11 -16.06 8.67
CA ARG A 172 7.97 -16.71 7.99
C ARG A 172 6.85 -15.76 7.67
N VAL A 173 6.51 -14.85 8.60
CA VAL A 173 5.42 -13.89 8.42
C VAL A 173 5.73 -12.94 7.26
N ASP A 174 6.94 -12.37 7.24
CA ASP A 174 7.35 -11.42 6.21
C ASP A 174 7.44 -12.10 4.85
N LYS A 175 7.98 -13.32 4.78
CA LYS A 175 8.02 -14.10 3.56
C LYS A 175 6.63 -14.48 3.06
N LEU A 176 5.71 -14.79 3.95
CA LEU A 176 4.30 -15.03 3.58
C LEU A 176 3.60 -13.74 3.11
N CYS A 177 4.00 -12.55 3.59
CA CYS A 177 3.53 -11.29 3.03
C CYS A 177 3.94 -11.13 1.55
N GLU A 178 5.18 -11.49 1.19
CA GLU A 178 5.67 -11.46 -0.20
C GLU A 178 4.93 -12.49 -1.07
N ILE A 179 4.82 -13.73 -0.60
CA ILE A 179 4.06 -14.79 -1.29
C ILE A 179 2.62 -14.34 -1.51
N ASN A 180 1.98 -13.78 -0.49
CA ASN A 180 0.62 -13.27 -0.62
C ASN A 180 0.50 -12.26 -1.76
N VAL A 181 1.39 -11.29 -1.85
CA VAL A 181 1.37 -10.31 -2.97
C VAL A 181 1.51 -11.01 -4.32
N ILE A 182 2.45 -11.92 -4.48
CA ILE A 182 2.68 -12.66 -5.73
C ILE A 182 1.43 -13.44 -6.14
N GLU A 183 0.79 -14.12 -5.17
CA GLU A 183 -0.45 -14.87 -5.41
C GLU A 183 -1.61 -13.96 -5.78
N GLN A 184 -1.72 -12.76 -5.17
CA GLN A 184 -2.79 -11.83 -5.52
C GLN A 184 -2.58 -11.19 -6.90
N VAL A 185 -1.34 -10.95 -7.34
CA VAL A 185 -1.02 -10.57 -8.73
C VAL A 185 -1.49 -11.67 -9.69
N TYR A 186 -1.20 -12.92 -9.36
CA TYR A 186 -1.61 -14.07 -10.15
C TYR A 186 -3.14 -14.21 -10.20
N ASN A 187 -3.82 -14.10 -9.06
CA ASN A 187 -5.28 -14.16 -8.97
C ASN A 187 -5.95 -13.06 -9.80
N LEU A 188 -5.48 -11.82 -9.67
CA LEU A 188 -6.01 -10.69 -10.43
C LEU A 188 -5.81 -10.90 -11.93
N GLY A 189 -4.62 -11.30 -12.33
CA GLY A 189 -4.30 -11.55 -13.73
C GLY A 189 -5.16 -12.64 -14.36
N HIS A 190 -5.63 -13.62 -13.60
CA HIS A 190 -6.57 -14.67 -14.04
C HIS A 190 -8.04 -14.25 -14.01
N SER A 191 -8.36 -13.09 -13.43
CA SER A 191 -9.74 -12.59 -13.44
C SER A 191 -10.25 -12.40 -14.89
N THR A 192 -11.55 -12.59 -15.07
CA THR A 192 -12.20 -12.34 -16.38
C THR A 192 -12.02 -10.92 -16.84
N ILE A 193 -11.91 -9.97 -15.92
CA ILE A 193 -11.69 -8.54 -16.19
C ILE A 193 -10.34 -8.34 -16.87
N MET A 194 -9.26 -8.83 -16.26
CA MET A 194 -7.91 -8.67 -16.79
C MET A 194 -7.69 -9.46 -18.08
N GLN A 195 -8.19 -10.71 -18.14
CA GLN A 195 -8.11 -11.52 -19.35
C GLN A 195 -8.84 -10.85 -20.53
N SER A 196 -10.00 -10.25 -20.29
CA SER A 196 -10.74 -9.51 -21.31
C SER A 196 -10.03 -8.22 -21.72
N ALA A 197 -9.47 -7.47 -20.77
CA ALA A 197 -8.70 -6.26 -21.05
C ALA A 197 -7.48 -6.55 -21.94
N TRP A 198 -6.68 -7.53 -21.58
CA TRP A 198 -5.51 -7.93 -22.37
C TRP A 198 -5.90 -8.49 -23.76
N LYS A 199 -6.99 -9.28 -23.84
CA LYS A 199 -7.49 -9.81 -25.14
C LYS A 199 -7.91 -8.71 -26.10
N ARG A 200 -8.46 -7.59 -25.62
CA ARG A 200 -8.81 -6.43 -26.46
C ARG A 200 -7.64 -5.47 -26.71
N GLY A 201 -6.43 -5.81 -26.27
CA GLY A 201 -5.21 -5.03 -26.45
C GLY A 201 -5.09 -3.80 -25.53
N GLN A 202 -5.85 -3.75 -24.44
CA GLN A 202 -5.75 -2.66 -23.47
C GLN A 202 -4.40 -2.72 -22.74
N ASN A 203 -3.70 -1.59 -22.70
CA ASN A 203 -2.43 -1.48 -21.98
C ASN A 203 -2.69 -1.25 -20.48
N VAL A 204 -2.85 -2.34 -19.74
CA VAL A 204 -3.00 -2.32 -18.27
C VAL A 204 -2.06 -3.36 -17.66
N ASN A 205 -1.23 -2.92 -16.70
CA ASN A 205 -0.17 -3.72 -16.10
C ASN A 205 -0.49 -3.96 -14.61
N ILE A 206 -0.19 -5.16 -14.11
CA ILE A 206 -0.33 -5.50 -12.68
C ILE A 206 1.06 -5.55 -12.07
N HIS A 207 1.26 -4.89 -10.93
CA HIS A 207 2.51 -4.84 -10.17
C HIS A 207 2.32 -5.45 -8.79
N GLY A 208 3.35 -6.11 -8.27
CA GLY A 208 3.37 -6.65 -6.90
C GLY A 208 4.45 -5.98 -6.07
N TRP A 209 4.07 -5.22 -5.04
CA TRP A 209 4.97 -4.50 -4.15
C TRP A 209 4.77 -4.87 -2.69
N VAL A 210 5.83 -4.72 -1.89
CA VAL A 210 5.76 -4.84 -0.42
C VAL A 210 6.33 -3.60 0.23
N TYR A 211 5.62 -3.08 1.23
CA TYR A 211 6.03 -1.91 2.00
C TYR A 211 6.67 -2.33 3.33
N GLY A 212 7.85 -1.81 3.60
CA GLY A 212 8.52 -1.94 4.90
C GLY A 212 8.06 -0.85 5.86
N ILE A 213 7.23 -1.19 6.86
CA ILE A 213 6.78 -0.22 7.86
C ILE A 213 7.95 0.32 8.70
N GLN A 214 9.00 -0.49 8.90
CA GLN A 214 10.13 -0.13 9.75
C GLN A 214 11.07 0.88 9.09
N ASP A 215 11.21 0.80 7.77
CA ASP A 215 12.17 1.61 7.00
C ASP A 215 11.53 2.59 6.01
N GLY A 216 10.22 2.44 5.75
CA GLY A 216 9.46 3.32 4.87
C GLY A 216 9.67 3.07 3.37
N TYR A 217 10.31 1.97 2.96
CA TYR A 217 10.56 1.66 1.55
C TYR A 217 9.51 0.76 0.93
N LEU A 218 9.12 1.08 -0.31
CA LEU A 218 8.43 0.18 -1.22
C LEU A 218 9.46 -0.69 -1.95
N ARG A 219 9.19 -2.00 -2.02
CA ARG A 219 10.00 -2.99 -2.72
C ARG A 219 9.18 -3.61 -3.84
N ASP A 220 9.70 -3.57 -5.06
CA ASP A 220 9.13 -4.28 -6.19
C ASP A 220 9.56 -5.76 -6.12
N LEU A 221 8.58 -6.66 -6.15
CA LEU A 221 8.83 -8.12 -6.17
C LEU A 221 9.14 -8.64 -7.57
N GLU A 222 9.26 -7.75 -8.57
CA GLU A 222 9.60 -8.06 -9.97
C GLU A 222 8.61 -9.01 -10.66
N VAL A 223 7.35 -8.98 -10.22
CA VAL A 223 6.25 -9.81 -10.74
C VAL A 223 5.28 -9.03 -11.63
N THR A 224 5.76 -7.96 -12.27
CA THR A 224 4.94 -7.16 -13.18
C THR A 224 4.42 -7.99 -14.34
N ALA A 225 3.09 -8.06 -14.47
CA ALA A 225 2.38 -8.78 -15.53
C ALA A 225 1.71 -7.80 -16.51
N THR A 226 2.01 -7.92 -17.79
CA THR A 226 1.49 -7.07 -18.87
C THR A 226 0.53 -7.82 -19.82
N ASN A 227 0.47 -9.13 -19.68
CA ASN A 227 -0.42 -10.05 -20.40
C ASN A 227 -0.39 -11.42 -19.72
N ARG A 228 -1.20 -12.37 -20.24
CA ARG A 228 -1.31 -13.71 -19.66
C ARG A 228 0.00 -14.50 -19.68
N GLU A 229 0.77 -14.43 -20.75
CA GLU A 229 2.03 -15.18 -20.88
C GLU A 229 3.08 -14.67 -19.89
N ILE A 230 3.24 -13.36 -19.82
CA ILE A 230 4.13 -12.70 -18.87
C ILE A 230 3.69 -12.97 -17.42
N LEU A 231 2.39 -13.00 -17.13
CA LEU A 231 1.86 -13.36 -15.81
C LEU A 231 2.38 -14.72 -15.35
N GLU A 232 2.26 -15.76 -16.20
CA GLU A 232 2.72 -17.12 -15.87
C GLU A 232 4.24 -17.19 -15.68
N GLN A 233 4.98 -16.46 -16.49
CA GLN A 233 6.44 -16.39 -16.39
C GLN A 233 6.85 -15.68 -15.10
N ARG A 234 6.26 -14.52 -14.81
CA ARG A 234 6.60 -13.69 -13.63
C ARG A 234 6.19 -14.33 -12.33
N TYR A 235 5.06 -15.03 -12.30
CA TYR A 235 4.66 -15.81 -11.14
C TYR A 235 5.72 -16.88 -10.79
N ARG A 236 6.13 -17.70 -11.77
CA ARG A 236 7.16 -18.73 -11.52
C ARG A 236 8.50 -18.12 -11.10
N HIS A 237 8.89 -17.01 -11.72
CA HIS A 237 10.11 -16.29 -11.37
C HIS A 237 10.05 -15.72 -9.95
N GLY A 238 8.96 -15.05 -9.57
CA GLY A 238 8.77 -14.48 -8.24
C GLY A 238 8.85 -15.53 -7.14
N ILE A 239 8.16 -16.67 -7.32
CA ILE A 239 8.26 -17.80 -6.35
C ILE A 239 9.68 -18.39 -6.30
N ALA A 240 10.34 -18.54 -7.46
CA ALA A 240 11.71 -19.05 -7.50
C ALA A 240 12.73 -18.10 -6.84
N ASN A 241 12.55 -16.78 -6.99
CA ASN A 241 13.42 -15.80 -6.33
C ASN A 241 13.30 -15.85 -4.82
N LEU A 242 12.11 -16.13 -4.28
CA LEU A 242 11.93 -16.31 -2.85
C LEU A 242 12.70 -17.53 -2.30
N LEU A 243 12.88 -18.57 -3.13
CA LEU A 243 13.69 -19.74 -2.79
C LEU A 243 15.19 -19.44 -2.77
N ASN A 244 15.65 -18.53 -3.61
CA ASN A 244 17.07 -18.16 -3.77
C ASN A 244 17.47 -16.93 -2.91
N ASP A 245 16.59 -16.47 -2.04
CA ASP A 245 16.88 -15.36 -1.15
C ASP A 245 18.08 -15.71 -0.25
N PRO A 246 19.13 -14.85 -0.18
CA PRO A 246 20.30 -15.08 0.70
C PRO A 246 19.94 -15.33 2.16
N ASP A 247 18.77 -14.87 2.60
CA ASP A 247 18.24 -15.11 3.94
C ASP A 247 17.81 -16.57 4.16
N LEU A 248 17.67 -17.37 3.09
CA LEU A 248 17.33 -18.80 3.14
C LEU A 248 18.56 -19.71 3.12
N ASN A 249 19.65 -19.24 2.48
CA ASN A 249 20.92 -19.99 2.34
C ASN A 249 22.06 -19.11 2.86
N PRO A 250 22.29 -19.04 4.20
CA PRO A 250 23.39 -18.29 4.80
C PRO A 250 24.77 -18.86 4.42
#